data_31806d7717a646f79feecb005f20bda2
#
_entry.id   31806d7717a646f79feecb005f20bda2
#
_cell.length_a   1.000
_cell.length_b   1.000
_cell.length_c   1.000
_cell.angle_alpha   90.00
_cell.angle_beta   90.00
_cell.angle_gamma   90.00
#
_symmetry.space_group_name_H-M   'P 1'
#
loop_
_entity.id
_entity.type
_entity.pdbx_description
1 polymer ?
#
loop_
_entity_poly.entity_id
_entity_poly.type
_entity_poly.pdbx_seq_one_letter_code
_entity_poly.pdbx_strand_id
1 'polypeptide(L)'
;MKSKIVVDSSSNVYELPDVGFACVPLKILADEQEYVDTAEVDAPALAEKMRTYKGRTSTSCPNISDWMAAYEGADEVYVVTITGTLSGAYNAALLAGEEYEQSHEGARVFVLDSLSTGAESRLLVERLAALIKAGKPFDTVCEEIRAYHEHTHLLFALESLANLARNGRVKPAVAAVARMLGIRVIGQASDAGDLEVICKTRGEHGALERMVLEMKAHGLTNGRVHIDHCCNAAAAERLKHMVHAVFPEAKVEVGTCGALCSYYAEYGGLMVGYEDNEAPTV
;
A
#
# COMPACT_ATOMS: atom_id res chain seq x y z
N MET A 1 -6.55 -24.11 14.99
CA MET A 1 -5.39 -23.21 14.91
C MET A 1 -5.92 -21.78 14.80
N LYS A 2 -5.28 -20.85 15.48
CA LYS A 2 -5.66 -19.42 15.43
C LYS A 2 -4.83 -18.75 14.34
N SER A 3 -5.45 -18.42 13.24
CA SER A 3 -4.80 -17.68 12.16
C SER A 3 -4.94 -16.17 12.38
N LYS A 4 -3.88 -15.41 12.08
CA LYS A 4 -3.85 -13.95 12.18
C LYS A 4 -3.18 -13.35 10.95
N ILE A 5 -3.77 -12.30 10.41
CA ILE A 5 -3.15 -11.44 9.41
C ILE A 5 -2.49 -10.28 10.14
N VAL A 6 -1.22 -10.02 9.83
CA VAL A 6 -0.48 -8.89 10.38
C VAL A 6 0.06 -8.05 9.22
N VAL A 7 -0.17 -6.75 9.28
CA VAL A 7 0.25 -5.83 8.22
C VAL A 7 1.00 -4.65 8.81
N ASP A 8 1.80 -3.97 8.02
CA ASP A 8 2.18 -2.62 8.39
C ASP A 8 1.16 -1.59 7.91
N SER A 9 1.22 -0.39 8.46
CA SER A 9 0.21 0.66 8.18
C SER A 9 0.23 1.19 6.76
N SER A 10 1.27 0.89 5.96
CA SER A 10 1.32 1.29 4.56
C SER A 10 0.23 0.64 3.69
N SER A 11 -0.38 -0.44 4.17
CA SER A 11 -1.52 -1.08 3.49
C SER A 11 -2.82 -0.26 3.52
N ASN A 12 -2.88 0.80 4.33
CA ASN A 12 -4.09 1.57 4.64
C ASN A 12 -5.23 0.73 5.24
N VAL A 13 -4.89 -0.43 5.86
CA VAL A 13 -5.83 -1.31 6.55
C VAL A 13 -5.49 -1.29 8.04
N TYR A 14 -6.41 -0.79 8.85
CA TYR A 14 -6.22 -0.67 10.30
C TYR A 14 -7.10 -1.63 11.10
N GLU A 15 -8.13 -2.17 10.47
CA GLU A 15 -9.01 -3.18 11.04
C GLU A 15 -9.48 -4.16 9.95
N LEU A 16 -9.78 -5.38 10.35
CA LEU A 16 -10.28 -6.40 9.44
C LEU A 16 -11.28 -7.28 10.20
N PRO A 17 -12.57 -7.29 9.83
CA PRO A 17 -13.58 -8.06 10.54
C PRO A 17 -13.44 -9.57 10.28
N ASP A 18 -13.86 -10.38 11.25
CA ASP A 18 -14.04 -11.83 11.16
C ASP A 18 -12.76 -12.67 11.00
N VAL A 19 -11.56 -12.08 11.09
CA VAL A 19 -10.27 -12.76 11.13
C VAL A 19 -9.39 -12.15 12.20
N GLY A 20 -8.45 -12.92 12.76
CA GLY A 20 -7.41 -12.36 13.61
C GLY A 20 -6.61 -11.32 12.83
N PHE A 21 -6.44 -10.12 13.37
CA PHE A 21 -5.77 -9.02 12.66
C PHE A 21 -4.93 -8.17 13.60
N ALA A 22 -3.80 -7.66 13.11
CA ALA A 22 -3.05 -6.60 13.75
C ALA A 22 -2.37 -5.70 12.69
N CYS A 23 -2.34 -4.40 12.95
CA CYS A 23 -1.59 -3.43 12.14
C CYS A 23 -0.40 -2.92 12.96
N VAL A 24 0.80 -3.03 12.40
CA VAL A 24 2.05 -2.57 13.00
C VAL A 24 2.41 -1.21 12.38
N PRO A 25 2.33 -0.11 13.14
CA PRO A 25 2.40 1.21 12.54
C PRO A 25 3.82 1.62 12.17
N LEU A 26 3.98 2.20 10.98
CA LEU A 26 5.12 3.04 10.66
C LEU A 26 4.97 4.41 11.33
N LYS A 27 6.05 5.20 11.33
CA LYS A 27 6.06 6.51 11.97
C LYS A 27 6.54 7.59 11.02
N ILE A 28 5.95 8.77 11.10
CA ILE A 28 6.42 9.98 10.45
C ILE A 28 7.04 10.88 11.53
N LEU A 29 8.26 11.32 11.29
CA LEU A 29 9.01 12.19 12.17
C LEU A 29 9.10 13.58 11.54
N ALA A 30 8.67 14.62 12.27
CA ALA A 30 8.76 16.01 11.84
C ALA A 30 9.46 16.81 12.94
N ASP A 31 10.76 17.07 12.76
CA ASP A 31 11.66 17.56 13.79
C ASP A 31 11.57 16.68 15.06
N GLU A 32 11.09 17.19 16.20
CA GLU A 32 10.92 16.44 17.45
C GLU A 32 9.52 15.80 17.59
N GLN A 33 8.62 16.01 16.65
CA GLN A 33 7.27 15.46 16.69
C GLN A 33 7.20 14.12 15.95
N GLU A 34 6.66 13.11 16.63
CA GLU A 34 6.38 11.79 16.07
C GLU A 34 4.88 11.64 15.81
N TYR A 35 4.53 11.12 14.63
CA TYR A 35 3.18 10.68 14.27
C TYR A 35 3.23 9.17 14.01
N VAL A 36 2.55 8.42 14.86
CA VAL A 36 2.42 6.98 14.73
C VAL A 36 1.22 6.71 13.82
N ASP A 37 1.43 6.04 12.70
CA ASP A 37 0.41 5.83 11.65
C ASP A 37 -0.63 4.78 12.08
N THR A 38 -1.61 5.23 12.86
CA THR A 38 -2.75 4.43 13.35
C THR A 38 -4.07 5.01 12.85
N ALA A 39 -5.16 4.30 13.08
CA ALA A 39 -6.51 4.74 12.68
C ALA A 39 -6.94 6.08 13.32
N GLU A 40 -6.33 6.46 14.46
CA GLU A 40 -6.66 7.68 15.19
C GLU A 40 -6.00 8.94 14.60
N VAL A 41 -5.00 8.77 13.73
CA VAL A 41 -4.31 9.90 13.11
C VAL A 41 -5.19 10.55 12.06
N ASP A 42 -5.41 11.85 12.19
CA ASP A 42 -6.05 12.65 11.15
C ASP A 42 -5.08 12.83 9.96
N ALA A 43 -5.06 11.85 9.06
CA ALA A 43 -4.18 11.84 7.90
C ALA A 43 -4.40 13.05 6.97
N PRO A 44 -5.63 13.52 6.69
CA PRO A 44 -5.88 14.77 5.99
C PRO A 44 -5.25 16.00 6.66
N ALA A 45 -5.42 16.18 7.96
CA ALA A 45 -4.82 17.29 8.69
C ALA A 45 -3.28 17.22 8.67
N LEU A 46 -2.71 16.01 8.79
CA LEU A 46 -1.26 15.80 8.66
C LEU A 46 -0.77 16.17 7.25
N ALA A 47 -1.46 15.74 6.21
CA ALA A 47 -1.10 16.06 4.83
C ALA A 47 -1.10 17.58 4.57
N GLU A 48 -2.14 18.29 5.04
CA GLU A 48 -2.20 19.77 4.92
C GLU A 48 -1.07 20.46 5.72
N LYS A 49 -0.77 19.96 6.93
CA LYS A 49 0.36 20.46 7.73
C LYS A 49 1.70 20.25 6.99
N MET A 50 1.93 19.06 6.43
CA MET A 50 3.18 18.72 5.73
C MET A 50 3.36 19.51 4.44
N ARG A 51 2.30 19.94 3.78
CA ARG A 51 2.32 20.78 2.57
C ARG A 51 3.13 22.07 2.72
N THR A 52 3.06 22.69 3.87
CA THR A 52 3.76 23.96 4.16
C THR A 52 4.95 23.79 5.10
N TYR A 53 5.16 22.60 5.63
CA TYR A 53 6.21 22.32 6.61
C TYR A 53 7.62 22.47 6.02
N LYS A 54 8.47 23.23 6.72
CA LYS A 54 9.84 23.55 6.28
C LYS A 54 10.93 22.84 7.09
N GLY A 55 10.56 22.22 8.21
CA GLY A 55 11.47 21.46 9.06
C GLY A 55 11.94 20.15 8.43
N ARG A 56 12.76 19.41 9.16
CA ARG A 56 13.22 18.07 8.75
C ARG A 56 12.08 17.08 8.93
N THR A 57 11.92 16.22 7.95
CA THR A 57 10.97 15.10 8.05
C THR A 57 11.64 13.80 7.60
N SER A 58 11.29 12.72 8.27
CA SER A 58 11.71 11.36 7.91
C SER A 58 10.62 10.36 8.33
N THR A 59 10.83 9.10 8.02
CA THR A 59 9.97 8.00 8.46
C THR A 59 10.80 6.89 9.08
N SER A 60 10.20 6.12 9.98
CA SER A 60 10.80 4.90 10.51
C SER A 60 9.85 3.72 10.37
N CYS A 61 10.42 2.54 10.08
CA CYS A 61 9.70 1.29 10.09
C CYS A 61 9.58 0.72 11.52
N PRO A 62 8.65 -0.20 11.75
CA PRO A 62 8.57 -0.97 12.98
C PRO A 62 9.85 -1.77 13.23
N ASN A 63 10.19 -1.98 14.47
CA ASN A 63 11.30 -2.85 14.86
C ASN A 63 10.83 -4.31 15.08
N ILE A 64 11.77 -5.23 15.30
CA ILE A 64 11.48 -6.66 15.49
C ILE A 64 10.49 -6.89 16.63
N SER A 65 10.65 -6.18 17.78
CA SER A 65 9.76 -6.37 18.93
C SER A 65 8.33 -5.88 18.68
N ASP A 66 8.14 -4.88 17.80
CA ASP A 66 6.80 -4.43 17.40
C ASP A 66 6.07 -5.54 16.61
N TRP A 67 6.78 -6.21 15.70
CA TRP A 67 6.28 -7.34 14.93
C TRP A 67 5.99 -8.55 15.83
N MET A 68 6.94 -8.92 16.72
CA MET A 68 6.76 -10.00 17.69
C MET A 68 5.49 -9.81 18.50
N ALA A 69 5.28 -8.63 19.05
CA ALA A 69 4.07 -8.31 19.82
C ALA A 69 2.79 -8.46 18.98
N ALA A 70 2.84 -8.14 17.67
CA ALA A 70 1.69 -8.30 16.78
C ALA A 70 1.39 -9.77 16.45
N TYR A 71 2.40 -10.67 16.47
CA TYR A 71 2.22 -12.10 16.22
C TYR A 71 1.61 -12.84 17.41
N GLU A 72 1.75 -12.31 18.62
CA GLU A 72 1.34 -12.96 19.87
C GLU A 72 -0.07 -13.55 19.82
N GLY A 73 -0.19 -14.77 20.32
CA GLY A 73 -1.44 -15.51 20.46
C GLY A 73 -1.98 -16.14 19.18
N ALA A 74 -1.19 -16.21 18.11
CA ALA A 74 -1.52 -16.89 16.87
C ALA A 74 -0.69 -18.17 16.67
N ASP A 75 -1.31 -19.21 16.13
CA ASP A 75 -0.63 -20.44 15.69
C ASP A 75 -0.11 -20.29 14.26
N GLU A 76 -0.83 -19.51 13.42
CA GLU A 76 -0.49 -19.22 12.02
C GLU A 76 -0.56 -17.71 11.77
N VAL A 77 0.53 -17.13 11.34
CA VAL A 77 0.64 -15.69 11.04
C VAL A 77 0.92 -15.49 9.56
N TYR A 78 0.11 -14.64 8.93
CA TYR A 78 0.29 -14.23 7.55
C TYR A 78 0.58 -12.72 7.54
N VAL A 79 1.76 -12.36 7.09
CA VAL A 79 2.25 -10.97 7.13
C VAL A 79 2.29 -10.38 5.72
N VAL A 80 1.79 -9.16 5.55
CA VAL A 80 1.98 -8.35 4.35
C VAL A 80 2.68 -7.06 4.74
N THR A 81 3.80 -6.77 4.11
CA THR A 81 4.59 -5.56 4.38
C THR A 81 4.66 -4.65 3.15
N ILE A 82 4.94 -3.38 3.36
CA ILE A 82 5.43 -2.50 2.30
C ILE A 82 6.66 -3.13 1.64
N THR A 83 6.87 -2.82 0.35
CA THR A 83 8.05 -3.30 -0.39
C THR A 83 9.37 -3.11 0.39
N GLY A 84 10.18 -4.16 0.40
CA GLY A 84 11.49 -4.16 1.04
C GLY A 84 12.49 -3.18 0.41
N THR A 85 12.25 -2.72 -0.82
CA THR A 85 13.10 -1.71 -1.48
C THR A 85 12.93 -0.31 -0.91
N LEU A 86 11.75 0.00 -0.34
CA LEU A 86 11.44 1.31 0.23
C LEU A 86 11.59 1.36 1.76
N SER A 87 11.51 0.21 2.45
CA SER A 87 11.45 0.15 3.91
C SER A 87 12.13 -1.09 4.48
N GLY A 88 12.71 -0.98 5.67
CA GLY A 88 13.21 -2.12 6.44
C GLY A 88 12.12 -2.97 7.10
N ALA A 89 10.84 -2.64 6.91
CA ALA A 89 9.71 -3.33 7.53
C ALA A 89 9.68 -4.83 7.18
N TYR A 90 9.89 -5.17 5.91
CA TYR A 90 9.95 -6.56 5.44
C TYR A 90 11.02 -7.38 6.16
N ASN A 91 12.26 -6.88 6.20
CA ASN A 91 13.35 -7.57 6.89
C ASN A 91 13.10 -7.70 8.40
N ALA A 92 12.53 -6.68 9.04
CA ALA A 92 12.18 -6.74 10.47
C ALA A 92 11.07 -7.77 10.73
N ALA A 93 10.07 -7.85 9.87
CA ALA A 93 9.00 -8.84 9.95
C ALA A 93 9.52 -10.27 9.76
N LEU A 94 10.44 -10.49 8.83
CA LEU A 94 11.08 -11.80 8.60
C LEU A 94 11.83 -12.27 9.85
N LEU A 95 12.72 -11.43 10.39
CA LEU A 95 13.49 -11.75 11.59
C LEU A 95 12.59 -12.01 12.81
N ALA A 96 11.52 -11.21 12.96
CA ALA A 96 10.51 -11.44 13.98
C ALA A 96 9.79 -12.79 13.79
N GLY A 97 9.51 -13.18 12.55
CA GLY A 97 8.90 -14.48 12.23
C GLY A 97 9.77 -15.65 12.64
N GLU A 98 11.05 -15.59 12.29
CA GLU A 98 12.04 -16.61 12.70
C GLU A 98 12.15 -16.73 14.23
N GLU A 99 12.18 -15.61 14.95
CA GLU A 99 12.24 -15.58 16.41
C GLU A 99 10.94 -16.10 17.05
N TYR A 100 9.78 -15.75 16.44
CA TYR A 100 8.48 -16.20 16.91
C TYR A 100 8.32 -17.72 16.76
N GLU A 101 8.68 -18.30 15.62
CA GLU A 101 8.63 -19.75 15.39
C GLU A 101 9.58 -20.53 16.33
N GLN A 102 10.76 -19.96 16.64
CA GLN A 102 11.69 -20.57 17.60
C GLN A 102 11.18 -20.55 19.05
N SER A 103 10.42 -19.54 19.41
CA SER A 103 9.91 -19.33 20.77
C SER A 103 8.52 -19.94 21.03
N HIS A 104 7.79 -20.31 19.96
CA HIS A 104 6.41 -20.82 20.02
C HIS A 104 6.31 -22.13 19.22
N GLU A 105 6.36 -23.25 19.94
CA GLU A 105 6.34 -24.60 19.35
C GLU A 105 5.11 -24.80 18.46
N GLY A 106 5.33 -25.14 17.18
CA GLY A 106 4.28 -25.37 16.19
C GLY A 106 3.69 -24.10 15.55
N ALA A 107 4.13 -22.93 15.95
CA ALA A 107 3.76 -21.68 15.27
C ALA A 107 4.39 -21.62 13.86
N ARG A 108 3.68 -20.99 12.93
CA ARG A 108 4.11 -20.81 11.54
C ARG A 108 3.90 -19.37 11.13
N VAL A 109 4.93 -18.76 10.56
CA VAL A 109 4.89 -17.37 10.09
C VAL A 109 5.24 -17.31 8.61
N PHE A 110 4.35 -16.75 7.82
CA PHE A 110 4.56 -16.45 6.41
C PHE A 110 4.65 -14.94 6.22
N VAL A 111 5.72 -14.44 5.64
CA VAL A 111 5.91 -13.01 5.36
C VAL A 111 5.96 -12.80 3.85
N LEU A 112 5.03 -12.00 3.34
CA LEU A 112 4.95 -11.56 1.95
C LEU A 112 5.48 -10.14 1.83
N ASP A 113 6.55 -9.96 1.06
CA ASP A 113 6.91 -8.65 0.53
C ASP A 113 5.86 -8.29 -0.54
N SER A 114 5.10 -7.22 -0.32
CA SER A 114 4.09 -6.82 -1.30
C SER A 114 4.68 -6.26 -2.59
N LEU A 115 6.00 -6.01 -2.64
CA LEU A 115 6.67 -5.27 -3.72
C LEU A 115 5.95 -3.96 -4.07
N SER A 116 5.12 -3.47 -3.16
CA SER A 116 4.18 -2.38 -3.35
C SER A 116 3.89 -1.63 -2.04
N THR A 117 2.80 -0.86 -2.03
CA THR A 117 2.27 -0.13 -0.87
C THR A 117 0.82 0.29 -1.12
N GLY A 118 0.11 0.78 -0.10
CA GLY A 118 -1.21 1.40 -0.22
C GLY A 118 -2.27 0.47 -0.79
N ALA A 119 -2.97 0.97 -1.80
CA ALA A 119 -4.16 0.35 -2.36
C ALA A 119 -3.92 -1.07 -2.92
N GLU A 120 -2.75 -1.39 -3.45
CA GLU A 120 -2.42 -2.75 -3.88
C GLU A 120 -2.20 -3.68 -2.69
N SER A 121 -1.45 -3.25 -1.67
CA SER A 121 -1.25 -4.05 -0.45
C SER A 121 -2.59 -4.39 0.22
N ARG A 122 -3.59 -3.51 0.14
CA ARG A 122 -4.96 -3.76 0.61
C ARG A 122 -5.59 -4.96 -0.11
N LEU A 123 -5.44 -5.07 -1.44
CA LEU A 123 -5.95 -6.22 -2.21
C LEU A 123 -5.39 -7.54 -1.68
N LEU A 124 -4.08 -7.58 -1.38
CA LEU A 124 -3.42 -8.76 -0.82
C LEU A 124 -3.98 -9.12 0.56
N VAL A 125 -4.20 -8.12 1.42
CA VAL A 125 -4.77 -8.32 2.77
C VAL A 125 -6.18 -8.88 2.70
N GLU A 126 -7.02 -8.34 1.84
CA GLU A 126 -8.40 -8.79 1.66
C GLU A 126 -8.47 -10.18 1.02
N ARG A 127 -7.54 -10.50 0.12
CA ARG A 127 -7.40 -11.85 -0.44
C ARG A 127 -7.00 -12.87 0.63
N LEU A 128 -6.01 -12.56 1.47
CA LEU A 128 -5.64 -13.40 2.62
C LEU A 128 -6.84 -13.65 3.53
N ALA A 129 -7.61 -12.62 3.84
CA ALA A 129 -8.81 -12.77 4.67
C ALA A 129 -9.83 -13.73 4.04
N ALA A 130 -10.04 -13.64 2.74
CA ALA A 130 -10.95 -14.53 2.02
C ALA A 130 -10.46 -15.99 2.05
N LEU A 131 -9.15 -16.23 1.83
CA LEU A 131 -8.56 -17.57 1.87
C LEU A 131 -8.66 -18.21 3.26
N ILE A 132 -8.37 -17.43 4.32
CA ILE A 132 -8.48 -17.88 5.71
C ILE A 132 -9.94 -18.18 6.08
N LYS A 133 -10.88 -17.31 5.71
CA LYS A 133 -12.32 -17.54 5.93
C LYS A 133 -12.85 -18.78 5.21
N ALA A 134 -12.27 -19.12 4.05
CA ALA A 134 -12.58 -20.35 3.33
C ALA A 134 -12.00 -21.61 4.02
N GLY A 135 -11.26 -21.46 5.12
CA GLY A 135 -10.70 -22.58 5.91
C GLY A 135 -9.57 -23.33 5.19
N LYS A 136 -8.86 -22.67 4.28
CA LYS A 136 -7.75 -23.29 3.54
C LYS A 136 -6.55 -23.55 4.47
N PRO A 137 -5.81 -24.66 4.26
CA PRO A 137 -4.57 -24.96 4.99
C PRO A 137 -3.53 -23.86 4.78
N PHE A 138 -2.62 -23.66 5.75
CA PHE A 138 -1.57 -22.66 5.74
C PHE A 138 -0.76 -22.65 4.45
N ASP A 139 -0.24 -23.81 4.02
CA ASP A 139 0.60 -23.90 2.82
C ASP A 139 -0.17 -23.50 1.56
N THR A 140 -1.45 -23.90 1.47
CA THR A 140 -2.34 -23.52 0.37
C THR A 140 -2.59 -22.00 0.36
N VAL A 141 -2.81 -21.39 1.53
CA VAL A 141 -2.94 -19.93 1.64
C VAL A 141 -1.67 -19.23 1.15
N CYS A 142 -0.49 -19.73 1.55
CA CYS A 142 0.79 -19.17 1.13
C CYS A 142 1.03 -19.28 -0.39
N GLU A 143 0.66 -20.41 -0.99
CA GLU A 143 0.76 -20.61 -2.44
C GLU A 143 -0.20 -19.72 -3.22
N GLU A 144 -1.48 -19.69 -2.80
CA GLU A 144 -2.51 -18.94 -3.50
C GLU A 144 -2.35 -17.42 -3.37
N ILE A 145 -1.83 -16.92 -2.24
CA ILE A 145 -1.56 -15.48 -2.12
C ILE A 145 -0.36 -15.05 -2.98
N ARG A 146 0.67 -15.89 -3.12
CA ARG A 146 1.77 -15.61 -4.04
C ARG A 146 1.29 -15.58 -5.49
N ALA A 147 0.50 -16.58 -5.92
CA ALA A 147 -0.08 -16.59 -7.25
C ALA A 147 -1.00 -15.39 -7.51
N TYR A 148 -1.79 -14.98 -6.52
CA TYR A 148 -2.63 -13.78 -6.63
C TYR A 148 -1.81 -12.50 -6.75
N HIS A 149 -0.70 -12.39 -6.01
CA HIS A 149 0.18 -11.22 -6.02
C HIS A 149 0.81 -10.96 -7.40
N GLU A 150 1.04 -12.00 -8.21
CA GLU A 150 1.54 -11.85 -9.58
C GLU A 150 0.56 -11.13 -10.52
N HIS A 151 -0.70 -10.99 -10.11
CA HIS A 151 -1.82 -10.41 -10.86
C HIS A 151 -2.40 -9.15 -10.22
N THR A 152 -1.66 -8.54 -9.30
CA THR A 152 -2.00 -7.25 -8.70
C THR A 152 -0.99 -6.19 -9.09
N HIS A 153 -1.44 -4.94 -9.17
CA HIS A 153 -0.63 -3.84 -9.67
C HIS A 153 -0.91 -2.56 -8.90
N LEU A 154 0.13 -1.72 -8.73
CA LEU A 154 0.01 -0.36 -8.20
C LEU A 154 0.24 0.66 -9.30
N LEU A 155 -0.70 1.61 -9.41
CA LEU A 155 -0.49 2.88 -10.11
C LEU A 155 -0.60 4.04 -9.12
N PHE A 156 0.12 5.11 -9.38
CA PHE A 156 -0.03 6.35 -8.65
C PHE A 156 -0.02 7.58 -9.57
N ALA A 157 -0.72 8.64 -9.17
CA ALA A 157 -0.68 9.94 -9.80
C ALA A 157 -0.38 11.00 -8.74
N LEU A 158 0.82 11.60 -8.78
CA LEU A 158 1.32 12.50 -7.75
C LEU A 158 1.64 13.89 -8.33
N GLU A 159 1.29 14.95 -7.56
CA GLU A 159 1.66 16.32 -7.91
C GLU A 159 3.09 16.67 -7.48
N SER A 160 3.62 15.96 -6.49
CA SER A 160 4.94 16.16 -5.93
C SER A 160 5.56 14.81 -5.56
N LEU A 161 6.86 14.72 -5.67
CA LEU A 161 7.68 13.61 -5.19
C LEU A 161 8.72 14.11 -4.16
N ALA A 162 8.42 15.25 -3.51
CA ALA A 162 9.40 15.93 -2.66
C ALA A 162 9.73 15.11 -1.41
N ASN A 163 8.73 14.50 -0.77
CA ASN A 163 8.93 13.67 0.42
C ASN A 163 9.60 12.33 0.07
N LEU A 164 9.27 11.73 -1.06
CA LEU A 164 9.96 10.53 -1.57
C LEU A 164 11.45 10.81 -1.82
N ALA A 165 11.78 11.93 -2.48
CA ALA A 165 13.18 12.29 -2.74
C ALA A 165 13.93 12.70 -1.48
N ARG A 166 13.28 13.45 -0.57
CA ARG A 166 13.87 13.87 0.71
C ARG A 166 14.29 12.69 1.57
N ASN A 167 13.54 11.61 1.49
CA ASN A 167 13.79 10.38 2.23
C ASN A 167 14.56 9.32 1.41
N GLY A 168 15.03 9.65 0.20
CA GLY A 168 15.84 8.76 -0.63
C GLY A 168 15.09 7.60 -1.28
N ARG A 169 13.75 7.65 -1.38
CA ARG A 169 12.90 6.62 -2.02
C ARG A 169 12.74 6.82 -3.52
N VAL A 170 13.09 8.00 -4.02
CA VAL A 170 13.27 8.27 -5.46
C VAL A 170 14.50 9.14 -5.67
N LYS A 171 15.11 9.04 -6.85
CA LYS A 171 16.26 9.87 -7.19
C LYS A 171 15.86 11.35 -7.25
N PRO A 172 16.68 12.29 -6.75
CA PRO A 172 16.36 13.73 -6.78
C PRO A 172 16.04 14.27 -8.17
N ALA A 173 16.66 13.73 -9.22
CA ALA A 173 16.41 14.11 -10.60
C ALA A 173 14.97 13.78 -11.06
N VAL A 174 14.39 12.69 -10.53
CA VAL A 174 12.99 12.31 -10.80
C VAL A 174 12.04 13.28 -10.12
N ALA A 175 12.32 13.65 -8.86
CA ALA A 175 11.49 14.59 -8.12
C ALA A 175 11.55 16.03 -8.66
N ALA A 176 12.68 16.46 -9.23
CA ALA A 176 12.82 17.80 -9.81
C ALA A 176 11.79 18.09 -10.92
N VAL A 177 11.36 17.06 -11.59
CA VAL A 177 10.39 17.17 -12.70
C VAL A 177 8.95 17.37 -12.21
N ALA A 178 8.58 16.81 -11.07
CA ALA A 178 7.26 16.97 -10.48
C ALA A 178 6.99 18.38 -9.93
N ARG A 179 8.03 19.22 -9.81
CA ARG A 179 7.89 20.61 -9.28
C ARG A 179 7.30 21.62 -10.28
N MET A 180 7.02 21.21 -11.50
CA MET A 180 6.43 22.13 -12.50
C MET A 180 4.94 22.27 -12.26
N LEU A 181 4.46 23.51 -12.19
CA LEU A 181 3.06 23.83 -11.92
C LEU A 181 2.10 23.10 -12.89
N GLY A 182 1.15 22.37 -12.33
CA GLY A 182 0.14 21.63 -13.07
C GLY A 182 0.63 20.35 -13.75
N ILE A 183 1.85 19.89 -13.45
CA ILE A 183 2.33 18.57 -13.90
C ILE A 183 1.99 17.52 -12.83
N ARG A 184 1.48 16.39 -13.29
CA ARG A 184 1.29 15.18 -12.48
C ARG A 184 2.21 14.08 -13.01
N VAL A 185 2.86 13.39 -12.08
CA VAL A 185 3.69 12.21 -12.38
C VAL A 185 2.81 10.98 -12.21
N ILE A 186 2.71 10.20 -13.28
CA ILE A 186 2.09 8.86 -13.24
C ILE A 186 3.20 7.84 -13.16
N GLY A 187 3.07 6.92 -12.23
CA GLY A 187 4.03 5.84 -12.03
C GLY A 187 3.36 4.58 -11.51
N GLN A 188 4.18 3.57 -11.30
CA GLN A 188 3.80 2.23 -10.87
C GLN A 188 4.82 1.68 -9.87
N ALA A 189 4.47 0.60 -9.18
CA ALA A 189 5.46 -0.29 -8.61
C ALA A 189 6.06 -1.16 -9.72
N SER A 190 7.38 -1.34 -9.72
CA SER A 190 8.03 -2.29 -10.62
C SER A 190 7.94 -3.72 -10.06
N ASP A 191 8.26 -4.71 -10.89
CA ASP A 191 8.37 -6.12 -10.46
C ASP A 191 9.39 -6.33 -9.33
N ALA A 192 10.34 -5.41 -9.18
CA ALA A 192 11.30 -5.41 -8.08
C ALA A 192 10.83 -4.63 -6.83
N GLY A 193 9.67 -3.99 -6.89
CA GLY A 193 9.12 -3.19 -5.79
C GLY A 193 9.61 -1.74 -5.71
N ASP A 194 10.34 -1.26 -6.72
CA ASP A 194 10.73 0.15 -6.81
C ASP A 194 9.60 1.01 -7.38
N LEU A 195 9.59 2.31 -7.05
CA LEU A 195 8.67 3.26 -7.68
C LEU A 195 9.22 3.75 -9.01
N GLU A 196 8.54 3.43 -10.09
CA GLU A 196 8.89 3.80 -11.45
C GLU A 196 7.95 4.85 -12.03
N VAL A 197 8.53 5.84 -12.72
CA VAL A 197 7.77 6.85 -13.44
C VAL A 197 7.46 6.36 -14.85
N ILE A 198 6.18 6.22 -15.17
CA ILE A 198 5.69 5.87 -16.50
C ILE A 198 5.70 7.11 -17.40
N CYS A 199 5.04 8.18 -16.96
CA CYS A 199 4.92 9.39 -17.74
C CYS A 199 4.58 10.62 -16.88
N LYS A 200 4.43 11.75 -17.54
CA LYS A 200 4.00 13.02 -16.97
C LYS A 200 2.85 13.57 -17.78
N THR A 201 1.85 14.07 -17.11
CA THR A 201 0.69 14.69 -17.74
C THR A 201 0.50 16.11 -17.24
N ARG A 202 -0.17 16.92 -18.04
CA ARG A 202 -0.58 18.25 -17.61
C ARG A 202 -2.04 18.23 -17.16
N GLY A 203 -2.26 18.69 -15.94
CA GLY A 203 -3.60 18.73 -15.37
C GLY A 203 -4.07 17.36 -14.84
N GLU A 204 -5.14 17.40 -14.07
CA GLU A 204 -5.70 16.23 -13.40
C GLU A 204 -6.39 15.29 -14.37
N HIS A 205 -7.20 15.83 -15.28
CA HIS A 205 -7.96 15.01 -16.24
C HIS A 205 -7.05 14.09 -17.07
N GLY A 206 -5.96 14.66 -17.64
CA GLY A 206 -5.00 13.87 -18.39
C GLY A 206 -4.28 12.79 -17.55
N ALA A 207 -4.10 13.03 -16.23
CA ALA A 207 -3.56 12.02 -15.34
C ALA A 207 -4.55 10.86 -15.16
N LEU A 208 -5.83 11.15 -14.92
CA LEU A 208 -6.86 10.12 -14.76
C LEU A 208 -7.05 9.31 -16.05
N GLU A 209 -7.09 9.95 -17.22
CA GLU A 209 -7.13 9.25 -18.51
C GLU A 209 -5.95 8.29 -18.67
N ARG A 210 -4.73 8.76 -18.34
CA ARG A 210 -3.55 7.93 -18.44
C ARG A 210 -3.61 6.72 -17.51
N MET A 211 -4.08 6.88 -16.26
CA MET A 211 -4.24 5.76 -15.34
C MET A 211 -5.22 4.70 -15.89
N VAL A 212 -6.34 5.11 -16.47
CA VAL A 212 -7.28 4.17 -17.11
C VAL A 212 -6.65 3.43 -18.28
N LEU A 213 -5.82 4.13 -19.09
CA LEU A 213 -5.10 3.51 -20.20
C LEU A 213 -4.05 2.51 -19.72
N GLU A 214 -3.34 2.81 -18.61
CA GLU A 214 -2.38 1.86 -18.01
C GLU A 214 -3.09 0.62 -17.47
N MET A 215 -4.17 0.78 -16.71
CA MET A 215 -4.96 -0.36 -16.23
C MET A 215 -5.44 -1.25 -17.39
N LYS A 216 -5.84 -0.64 -18.51
CA LYS A 216 -6.22 -1.38 -19.72
C LYS A 216 -5.04 -2.13 -20.34
N ALA A 217 -3.89 -1.48 -20.43
CA ALA A 217 -2.67 -2.05 -21.00
C ALA A 217 -2.15 -3.24 -20.20
N HIS A 218 -2.36 -3.22 -18.88
CA HIS A 218 -1.98 -4.30 -17.95
C HIS A 218 -3.14 -5.28 -17.64
N GLY A 219 -4.17 -5.31 -18.47
CA GLY A 219 -5.14 -6.40 -18.48
C GLY A 219 -6.35 -6.26 -17.55
N LEU A 220 -6.60 -5.11 -16.92
CA LEU A 220 -7.84 -4.92 -16.18
C LEU A 220 -9.05 -5.15 -17.08
N THR A 221 -10.00 -5.97 -16.64
CA THR A 221 -11.30 -6.21 -17.29
C THR A 221 -12.46 -6.08 -16.30
N ASN A 222 -12.61 -7.00 -15.39
CA ASN A 222 -13.67 -7.08 -14.38
C ASN A 222 -13.13 -7.25 -12.95
N GLY A 223 -11.81 -7.09 -12.78
CA GLY A 223 -11.10 -7.22 -11.50
C GLY A 223 -11.51 -6.16 -10.47
N ARG A 224 -10.94 -6.29 -9.28
CA ARG A 224 -11.10 -5.31 -8.20
C ARG A 224 -10.17 -4.14 -8.42
N VAL A 225 -10.62 -2.95 -8.03
CA VAL A 225 -9.86 -1.71 -8.08
C VAL A 225 -10.07 -0.94 -6.78
N HIS A 226 -8.99 -0.68 -6.06
CA HIS A 226 -9.01 0.24 -4.92
C HIS A 226 -8.36 1.56 -5.30
N ILE A 227 -9.04 2.67 -5.03
CA ILE A 227 -8.53 4.02 -5.29
C ILE A 227 -8.41 4.73 -3.95
N ASP A 228 -7.18 4.87 -3.45
CA ASP A 228 -6.91 5.66 -2.26
C ASP A 228 -6.46 7.07 -2.65
N HIS A 229 -6.96 8.09 -1.94
CA HIS A 229 -6.62 9.49 -2.20
C HIS A 229 -6.05 10.20 -0.97
N CYS A 230 -5.13 11.14 -1.20
CA CYS A 230 -4.67 12.09 -0.21
C CYS A 230 -5.37 13.45 -0.45
N CYS A 231 -6.41 13.74 0.32
CA CYS A 231 -7.19 14.99 0.25
C CYS A 231 -7.74 15.31 -1.15
N ASN A 232 -8.07 14.32 -1.97
CA ASN A 232 -8.55 14.50 -3.35
C ASN A 232 -9.71 13.56 -3.72
N ALA A 233 -10.74 13.52 -2.88
CA ALA A 233 -11.92 12.67 -3.08
C ALA A 233 -12.59 12.92 -4.44
N ALA A 234 -12.64 14.17 -4.89
CA ALA A 234 -13.27 14.52 -6.16
C ALA A 234 -12.56 13.89 -7.37
N ALA A 235 -11.22 13.81 -7.37
CA ALA A 235 -10.48 13.14 -8.43
C ALA A 235 -10.64 11.61 -8.34
N ALA A 236 -10.65 11.05 -7.13
CA ALA A 236 -10.88 9.62 -6.92
C ALA A 236 -12.26 9.18 -7.46
N GLU A 237 -13.30 9.93 -7.16
CA GLU A 237 -14.64 9.65 -7.70
C GLU A 237 -14.72 9.82 -9.22
N ARG A 238 -14.05 10.84 -9.79
CA ARG A 238 -13.95 10.96 -11.26
C ARG A 238 -13.23 9.75 -11.86
N LEU A 239 -12.12 9.33 -11.27
CA LEU A 239 -11.38 8.14 -11.74
C LEU A 239 -12.28 6.90 -11.70
N LYS A 240 -13.01 6.68 -10.61
CA LYS A 240 -13.99 5.59 -10.48
C LYS A 240 -15.00 5.60 -11.63
N HIS A 241 -15.59 6.76 -11.95
CA HIS A 241 -16.53 6.87 -13.09
C HIS A 241 -15.85 6.57 -14.42
N MET A 242 -14.60 7.01 -14.63
CA MET A 242 -13.85 6.75 -15.86
C MET A 242 -13.49 5.26 -15.98
N VAL A 243 -13.13 4.60 -14.88
CA VAL A 243 -12.90 3.14 -14.84
C VAL A 243 -14.18 2.39 -15.23
N HIS A 244 -15.34 2.71 -14.62
CA HIS A 244 -16.60 2.07 -14.96
C HIS A 244 -17.07 2.34 -16.41
N ALA A 245 -16.71 3.47 -16.98
CA ALA A 245 -17.04 3.76 -18.38
C ALA A 245 -16.29 2.84 -19.37
N VAL A 246 -15.09 2.36 -18.98
CA VAL A 246 -14.27 1.47 -19.81
C VAL A 246 -14.42 0.01 -19.40
N PHE A 247 -14.56 -0.24 -18.08
CA PHE A 247 -14.66 -1.56 -17.45
C PHE A 247 -15.95 -1.63 -16.59
N PRO A 248 -17.13 -1.83 -17.20
CA PRO A 248 -18.40 -1.75 -16.49
C PRO A 248 -18.56 -2.78 -15.36
N GLU A 249 -17.88 -3.92 -15.46
CA GLU A 249 -17.95 -5.02 -14.50
C GLU A 249 -16.86 -4.93 -13.41
N ALA A 250 -15.94 -3.97 -13.48
CA ALA A 250 -14.90 -3.79 -12.47
C ALA A 250 -15.52 -3.38 -11.11
N LYS A 251 -14.99 -3.94 -10.03
CA LYS A 251 -15.43 -3.64 -8.66
C LYS A 251 -14.57 -2.54 -8.09
N VAL A 252 -15.03 -1.29 -8.17
CA VAL A 252 -14.25 -0.11 -7.79
C VAL A 252 -14.67 0.43 -6.43
N GLU A 253 -13.71 0.48 -5.50
CA GLU A 253 -13.86 1.08 -4.19
C GLU A 253 -12.97 2.33 -4.07
N VAL A 254 -13.44 3.33 -3.34
CA VAL A 254 -12.71 4.57 -3.06
C VAL A 254 -12.47 4.68 -1.56
N GLY A 255 -11.21 4.90 -1.19
CA GLY A 255 -10.77 5.08 0.17
C GLY A 255 -9.85 6.29 0.34
N THR A 256 -9.32 6.44 1.54
CA THR A 256 -8.37 7.49 1.88
C THR A 256 -7.02 6.89 2.25
N CYS A 257 -5.95 7.57 1.88
CA CYS A 257 -4.61 7.22 2.34
C CYS A 257 -4.52 7.36 3.87
N GLY A 258 -3.89 6.41 4.54
CA GLY A 258 -3.41 6.54 5.91
C GLY A 258 -2.32 7.62 6.03
N ALA A 259 -1.80 7.86 7.22
CA ALA A 259 -0.87 8.95 7.45
C ALA A 259 0.45 8.78 6.68
N LEU A 260 1.03 7.56 6.65
CA LEU A 260 2.25 7.29 5.92
C LEU A 260 2.08 7.49 4.41
N CYS A 261 1.04 6.87 3.84
CA CYS A 261 0.74 7.01 2.42
C CYS A 261 0.42 8.46 2.05
N SER A 262 -0.32 9.20 2.90
CA SER A 262 -0.57 10.62 2.71
C SER A 262 0.70 11.47 2.76
N TYR A 263 1.64 11.14 3.64
CA TYR A 263 2.92 11.83 3.71
C TYR A 263 3.73 11.69 2.40
N TYR A 264 3.74 10.49 1.80
CA TYR A 264 4.50 10.23 0.57
C TYR A 264 3.75 10.58 -0.71
N ALA A 265 2.43 10.33 -0.76
CA ALA A 265 1.60 10.74 -1.90
C ALA A 265 1.42 12.27 -1.99
N GLU A 266 1.62 12.96 -0.88
CA GLU A 266 1.43 14.38 -0.69
C GLU A 266 0.00 14.83 -1.05
N TYR A 267 -0.35 16.07 -0.79
CA TYR A 267 -1.68 16.60 -1.03
C TYR A 267 -2.07 16.48 -2.52
N GLY A 268 -3.24 15.95 -2.81
CA GLY A 268 -3.75 15.75 -4.17
C GLY A 268 -3.37 14.42 -4.81
N GLY A 269 -2.53 13.61 -4.16
CA GLY A 269 -2.09 12.31 -4.68
C GLY A 269 -3.20 11.27 -4.75
N LEU A 270 -3.09 10.36 -5.73
CA LEU A 270 -3.91 9.17 -5.90
C LEU A 270 -3.01 7.93 -5.96
N MET A 271 -3.47 6.84 -5.33
CA MET A 271 -2.87 5.51 -5.39
C MET A 271 -3.96 4.52 -5.80
N VAL A 272 -3.67 3.65 -6.75
CA VAL A 272 -4.65 2.70 -7.28
C VAL A 272 -4.04 1.31 -7.30
N GLY A 273 -4.61 0.40 -6.50
CA GLY A 273 -4.37 -1.03 -6.59
C GLY A 273 -5.43 -1.68 -7.48
N TYR A 274 -5.04 -2.58 -8.38
CA TYR A 274 -6.01 -3.28 -9.22
C TYR A 274 -5.56 -4.68 -9.58
N GLU A 275 -6.53 -5.53 -9.91
CA GLU A 275 -6.34 -6.89 -10.43
C GLU A 275 -6.34 -6.87 -11.95
N ASP A 276 -5.49 -7.67 -12.58
CA ASP A 276 -5.60 -7.97 -14.01
C ASP A 276 -6.63 -9.09 -14.28
N ASN A 277 -6.78 -9.50 -15.53
CA ASN A 277 -7.75 -10.51 -15.96
C ASN A 277 -7.34 -11.96 -15.67
N GLU A 278 -6.11 -12.18 -15.19
CA GLU A 278 -5.59 -13.50 -14.84
C GLU A 278 -5.61 -13.74 -13.33
N ALA A 279 -6.01 -12.72 -12.54
CA ALA A 279 -6.10 -12.83 -11.09
C ALA A 279 -7.00 -14.01 -10.68
N PRO A 280 -6.49 -14.97 -9.88
CA PRO A 280 -7.27 -16.14 -9.47
C PRO A 280 -8.51 -15.72 -8.66
N THR A 281 -9.63 -16.33 -8.93
CA THR A 281 -10.84 -16.18 -8.11
C THR A 281 -10.76 -17.01 -6.83
N VAL A 282 -11.47 -16.62 -5.76
CA VAL A 282 -11.54 -17.42 -4.50
C VAL A 282 -12.43 -18.62 -4.68
#